data_64c0077474e880b9ba861344774ed73b
#
_entry.id   64c0077474e880b9ba861344774ed73b
#
_cell.length_a   1.000
_cell.length_b   1.000
_cell.length_c   1.000
_cell.angle_alpha   90.00
_cell.angle_beta   90.00
_cell.angle_gamma   90.00
#
_symmetry.space_group_name_H-M   'P 1'
#
loop_
_entity.id
_entity.type
_entity.pdbx_description
1 polymer ?
#
loop_
_entity_poly.entity_id
_entity_poly.type
_entity_poly.pdbx_seq_one_letter_code
_entity_poly.pdbx_strand_id
1 'polypeptide(L)'
;ALKARVAFYAHKYDVAEAAARKVMGMNVYGLYDNYGDLFQPVAELCNEIIFDREYLENPKNSNEGSYIGQFFAPVMMGGWEALSPTQDLIDSYPCKDGKSIRESPFYNPEDPFADRDPRLGFSVLWNGSQIAGKTFNLNNMGDGSHTRTGYSMKKYINPDNDGINNYDWTNFIYIRYAEVLLTFAEARNENLSAPDTEVYDAVNQIRQRPSVNLPPLPSGLSKDQMREAIRLERRLEFAFEGMHLFDTRSYKTTEKDVTKPVYGVNAKGESIFIETRKFNANRDYLWAIPLEEVDLAQGALKQNPGWD
;
A
#
# COMPACT_ATOMS: atom_id res chain seq x y z
N ALA A 1 15.54 -11.20 -1.04
CA ALA A 1 14.51 -10.16 -1.15
C ALA A 1 15.08 -8.78 -0.80
N LEU A 2 15.68 -8.54 0.37
CA LEU A 2 16.21 -7.23 0.77
C LEU A 2 17.21 -6.64 -0.26
N LYS A 3 18.14 -7.46 -0.80
CA LYS A 3 19.05 -7.01 -1.87
C LYS A 3 18.30 -6.52 -3.11
N ALA A 4 17.21 -7.18 -3.49
CA ALA A 4 16.38 -6.77 -4.63
C ALA A 4 15.75 -5.38 -4.37
N ARG A 5 15.14 -5.16 -3.20
CA ARG A 5 14.55 -3.87 -2.79
C ARG A 5 15.59 -2.75 -2.81
N VAL A 6 16.75 -2.95 -2.16
CA VAL A 6 17.80 -1.93 -2.09
C VAL A 6 18.34 -1.58 -3.49
N ALA A 7 18.60 -2.58 -4.33
CA ALA A 7 19.07 -2.37 -5.69
C ALA A 7 18.01 -1.65 -6.56
N PHE A 8 16.73 -2.00 -6.37
CA PHE A 8 15.61 -1.36 -7.06
C PHE A 8 15.54 0.14 -6.76
N TYR A 9 15.54 0.53 -5.48
CA TYR A 9 15.53 1.96 -5.11
C TYR A 9 16.83 2.71 -5.44
N ALA A 10 17.93 1.98 -5.63
CA ALA A 10 19.18 2.52 -6.14
C ALA A 10 19.24 2.58 -7.68
N HIS A 11 18.15 2.24 -8.39
CA HIS A 11 18.06 2.14 -9.84
C HIS A 11 19.13 1.22 -10.48
N LYS A 12 19.58 0.20 -9.71
CA LYS A 12 20.47 -0.87 -10.18
C LYS A 12 19.60 -2.04 -10.67
N TYR A 13 18.89 -1.81 -11.78
CA TYR A 13 17.86 -2.73 -12.26
C TYR A 13 18.40 -4.12 -12.63
N ASP A 14 19.60 -4.22 -13.17
CA ASP A 14 20.28 -5.49 -13.41
C ASP A 14 20.50 -6.31 -12.14
N VAL A 15 20.96 -5.65 -11.07
CA VAL A 15 21.16 -6.27 -9.75
C VAL A 15 19.82 -6.62 -9.09
N ALA A 16 18.82 -5.74 -9.22
CA ALA A 16 17.49 -5.95 -8.66
C ALA A 16 16.80 -7.15 -9.31
N GLU A 17 16.80 -7.23 -10.65
CA GLU A 17 16.28 -8.36 -11.42
C GLU A 17 16.94 -9.67 -11.01
N ALA A 18 18.29 -9.71 -11.02
CA ALA A 18 19.03 -10.94 -10.68
C ALA A 18 18.74 -11.39 -9.23
N ALA A 19 18.64 -10.45 -8.28
CA ALA A 19 18.37 -10.77 -6.89
C ALA A 19 16.91 -11.25 -6.68
N ALA A 20 15.93 -10.64 -7.34
CA ALA A 20 14.53 -11.07 -7.30
C ALA A 20 14.35 -12.43 -7.96
N ARG A 21 14.93 -12.66 -9.16
CA ARG A 21 14.95 -13.96 -9.86
C ARG A 21 15.52 -15.07 -9.00
N LYS A 22 16.58 -14.79 -8.21
CA LYS A 22 17.14 -15.78 -7.29
C LYS A 22 16.12 -16.20 -6.23
N VAL A 23 15.34 -15.26 -5.67
CA VAL A 23 14.30 -15.58 -4.68
C VAL A 23 13.18 -16.40 -5.34
N MET A 24 12.73 -16.00 -6.52
CA MET A 24 11.71 -16.74 -7.29
C MET A 24 12.15 -18.18 -7.57
N GLY A 25 13.41 -18.38 -7.96
CA GLY A 25 13.98 -19.70 -8.25
C GLY A 25 14.25 -20.60 -7.03
N MET A 26 14.08 -20.11 -5.80
CA MET A 26 14.15 -20.95 -4.60
C MET A 26 12.96 -21.89 -4.46
N ASN A 27 11.82 -21.54 -5.05
CA ASN A 27 10.57 -22.31 -5.00
C ASN A 27 10.08 -22.61 -3.56
N VAL A 28 10.41 -21.74 -2.60
CA VAL A 28 9.95 -21.84 -1.20
C VAL A 28 8.92 -20.79 -0.86
N TYR A 29 8.82 -19.74 -1.69
CA TYR A 29 7.85 -18.66 -1.52
C TYR A 29 6.80 -18.71 -2.63
N GLY A 30 5.58 -18.24 -2.32
CA GLY A 30 4.47 -18.14 -3.25
C GLY A 30 3.44 -17.12 -2.76
N LEU A 31 2.52 -16.73 -3.61
CA LEU A 31 1.42 -15.86 -3.21
C LEU A 31 0.44 -16.65 -2.34
N TYR A 32 -0.04 -16.02 -1.26
CA TYR A 32 -1.12 -16.56 -0.45
C TYR A 32 -2.46 -16.28 -1.13
N ASP A 33 -3.35 -17.27 -1.19
CA ASP A 33 -4.57 -17.21 -2.01
C ASP A 33 -5.53 -16.12 -1.60
N ASN A 34 -5.70 -15.90 -0.29
CA ASN A 34 -6.62 -14.89 0.23
C ASN A 34 -5.88 -13.61 0.65
N TYR A 35 -5.96 -12.58 -0.18
CA TYR A 35 -5.34 -11.29 0.09
C TYR A 35 -5.80 -10.64 1.41
N GLY A 36 -7.09 -10.79 1.77
CA GLY A 36 -7.61 -10.22 3.01
C GLY A 36 -7.02 -10.85 4.25
N ASP A 37 -6.92 -12.18 4.26
CA ASP A 37 -6.38 -12.95 5.38
C ASP A 37 -4.87 -12.82 5.52
N LEU A 38 -4.15 -12.51 4.43
CA LEU A 38 -2.69 -12.35 4.44
C LEU A 38 -2.18 -11.41 5.54
N PHE A 39 -2.97 -10.40 5.88
CA PHE A 39 -2.63 -9.36 6.86
C PHE A 39 -3.28 -9.60 8.23
N GLN A 40 -3.72 -10.82 8.49
CA GLN A 40 -4.38 -11.24 9.71
C GLN A 40 -3.61 -12.38 10.39
N PRO A 41 -3.79 -12.60 11.70
CA PRO A 41 -3.10 -13.68 12.42
C PRO A 41 -3.26 -15.06 11.79
N VAL A 42 -4.37 -15.32 11.11
CA VAL A 42 -4.65 -16.61 10.45
C VAL A 42 -3.65 -16.98 9.36
N ALA A 43 -2.96 -16.02 8.76
CA ALA A 43 -1.99 -16.25 7.69
C ALA A 43 -0.52 -16.08 8.13
N GLU A 44 -0.27 -15.96 9.42
CA GLU A 44 1.10 -15.94 9.96
C GLU A 44 1.89 -17.15 9.49
N LEU A 45 3.17 -16.94 9.18
CA LEU A 45 4.08 -17.96 8.67
C LEU A 45 3.69 -18.58 7.31
N CYS A 46 2.75 -17.98 6.56
CA CYS A 46 2.45 -18.45 5.21
C CYS A 46 3.61 -18.22 4.24
N ASN A 47 3.59 -18.94 3.11
CA ASN A 47 4.67 -18.91 2.12
C ASN A 47 4.87 -17.54 1.42
N GLU A 48 3.96 -16.60 1.58
CA GLU A 48 4.15 -15.27 1.01
C GLU A 48 5.03 -14.38 1.90
N ILE A 49 5.04 -14.59 3.21
CA ILE A 49 5.80 -13.78 4.17
C ILE A 49 7.29 -14.18 4.10
N ILE A 50 8.16 -13.22 3.82
CA ILE A 50 9.61 -13.41 3.77
C ILE A 50 10.29 -12.83 5.00
N PHE A 51 9.79 -11.70 5.48
CA PHE A 51 10.29 -11.03 6.67
C PHE A 51 9.20 -10.18 7.30
N ASP A 52 8.89 -10.42 8.56
CA ASP A 52 7.93 -9.68 9.35
C ASP A 52 8.47 -9.38 10.74
N ARG A 53 7.70 -8.63 11.49
CA ARG A 53 7.83 -8.49 12.94
C ARG A 53 6.66 -9.20 13.59
N GLU A 54 7.00 -10.21 14.38
CA GLU A 54 6.03 -10.98 15.15
C GLU A 54 5.61 -10.27 16.43
N TYR A 55 4.34 -10.45 16.81
CA TYR A 55 3.74 -9.95 18.03
C TYR A 55 2.96 -11.04 18.75
N LEU A 56 2.84 -10.95 20.08
CA LEU A 56 2.17 -11.94 20.90
C LEU A 56 0.73 -11.54 21.20
N GLU A 57 -0.18 -12.52 21.14
CA GLU A 57 -1.60 -12.33 21.48
C GLU A 57 -1.82 -11.86 22.92
N ASN A 58 -0.99 -12.33 23.86
CA ASN A 58 -1.09 -11.96 25.28
C ASN A 58 0.24 -11.37 25.77
N PRO A 59 0.58 -10.13 25.31
CA PRO A 59 1.87 -9.54 25.63
C PRO A 59 1.97 -9.20 27.11
N LYS A 60 3.13 -9.48 27.70
CA LYS A 60 3.46 -9.09 29.09
C LYS A 60 3.93 -7.65 29.19
N ASN A 61 4.34 -7.07 28.06
CA ASN A 61 4.83 -5.70 27.98
C ASN A 61 4.59 -5.12 26.56
N SER A 62 4.71 -3.81 26.42
CA SER A 62 4.45 -3.07 25.18
C SER A 62 5.32 -3.46 23.99
N ASN A 63 6.47 -4.11 24.20
CA ASN A 63 7.36 -4.50 23.11
C ASN A 63 6.94 -5.82 22.46
N GLU A 64 6.07 -6.58 23.08
CA GLU A 64 5.56 -7.87 22.62
C GLU A 64 4.26 -7.75 21.82
N GLY A 65 3.57 -6.62 21.93
CA GLY A 65 2.32 -6.32 21.22
C GLY A 65 2.47 -5.22 20.19
N SER A 66 1.59 -5.24 19.18
CA SER A 66 1.48 -4.22 18.14
C SER A 66 0.55 -3.09 18.56
N TYR A 67 0.84 -1.89 18.08
CA TYR A 67 -0.06 -0.73 18.21
C TYR A 67 -0.88 -0.47 16.94
N ILE A 68 -0.82 -1.34 15.94
CA ILE A 68 -1.51 -1.15 14.66
C ILE A 68 -3.01 -0.94 14.88
N GLY A 69 -3.65 -1.83 15.65
CA GLY A 69 -5.04 -1.70 16.00
C GLY A 69 -5.36 -0.40 16.71
N GLN A 70 -4.59 -0.04 17.75
CA GLN A 70 -4.81 1.19 18.51
C GLN A 70 -4.72 2.45 17.65
N PHE A 71 -3.70 2.56 16.79
CA PHE A 71 -3.51 3.75 15.97
C PHE A 71 -4.44 3.82 14.76
N PHE A 72 -4.71 2.69 14.11
CA PHE A 72 -5.30 2.70 12.76
C PHE A 72 -6.69 2.10 12.66
N ALA A 73 -7.12 1.27 13.62
CA ALA A 73 -8.48 0.76 13.59
C ALA A 73 -9.52 1.88 13.70
N PRO A 74 -10.71 1.68 13.10
CA PRO A 74 -11.78 2.65 13.21
C PRO A 74 -12.24 2.80 14.67
N VAL A 75 -12.73 3.99 15.02
CA VAL A 75 -13.14 4.31 16.37
C VAL A 75 -14.23 3.38 16.91
N MET A 76 -15.11 2.90 16.04
CA MET A 76 -16.14 1.92 16.45
C MET A 76 -15.56 0.60 16.97
N MET A 77 -14.27 0.33 16.72
CA MET A 77 -13.51 -0.78 17.29
C MET A 77 -12.61 -0.35 18.47
N GLY A 78 -12.60 0.92 18.85
CA GLY A 78 -11.77 1.47 19.94
C GLY A 78 -10.42 2.03 19.47
N GLY A 79 -10.12 2.04 18.18
CA GLY A 79 -8.90 2.64 17.63
C GLY A 79 -8.97 4.16 17.50
N TRP A 80 -7.87 4.78 17.12
CA TRP A 80 -7.75 6.23 16.95
C TRP A 80 -7.97 6.71 15.51
N GLU A 81 -8.10 5.79 14.58
CA GLU A 81 -8.33 6.09 13.16
C GLU A 81 -7.34 7.15 12.58
N ALA A 82 -6.09 7.06 12.99
CA ALA A 82 -5.07 8.06 12.67
C ALA A 82 -4.67 8.09 11.19
N LEU A 83 -5.13 7.12 10.39
CA LEU A 83 -4.82 7.03 8.96
C LEU A 83 -6.12 6.92 8.15
N SER A 84 -6.37 7.95 7.32
CA SER A 84 -7.56 8.04 6.47
C SER A 84 -7.16 7.96 4.98
N PRO A 85 -7.60 6.92 4.24
CA PRO A 85 -7.36 6.83 2.79
C PRO A 85 -7.99 8.00 2.05
N THR A 86 -7.34 8.46 0.98
CA THR A 86 -7.86 9.55 0.14
C THR A 86 -8.73 9.02 -0.98
N GLN A 87 -9.63 9.86 -1.52
CA GLN A 87 -10.42 9.52 -2.70
C GLN A 87 -9.56 9.09 -3.88
N ASP A 88 -8.38 9.71 -4.07
CA ASP A 88 -7.44 9.36 -5.14
C ASP A 88 -6.92 7.90 -5.04
N LEU A 89 -6.76 7.37 -3.82
CA LEU A 89 -6.45 5.94 -3.65
C LEU A 89 -7.66 5.08 -4.01
N ILE A 90 -8.87 5.45 -3.55
CA ILE A 90 -10.11 4.71 -3.84
C ILE A 90 -10.34 4.63 -5.36
N ASP A 91 -10.20 5.76 -6.05
CA ASP A 91 -10.40 5.84 -7.50
C ASP A 91 -9.35 5.09 -8.30
N SER A 92 -8.16 4.86 -7.73
CA SER A 92 -7.08 4.11 -8.37
C SER A 92 -7.36 2.62 -8.52
N TYR A 93 -8.19 2.04 -7.66
CA TYR A 93 -8.59 0.65 -7.82
C TYR A 93 -9.46 0.50 -9.08
N PRO A 94 -9.13 -0.42 -10.00
CA PRO A 94 -9.93 -0.65 -11.21
C PRO A 94 -11.26 -1.32 -10.90
N CYS A 95 -12.12 -1.46 -11.90
CA CYS A 95 -13.24 -2.36 -11.85
C CYS A 95 -12.78 -3.83 -12.09
N LYS A 96 -13.69 -4.78 -11.88
CA LYS A 96 -13.42 -6.22 -12.03
C LYS A 96 -12.94 -6.64 -13.44
N ASP A 97 -13.16 -5.81 -14.46
CA ASP A 97 -12.65 -6.01 -15.81
C ASP A 97 -11.21 -5.48 -15.98
N GLY A 98 -10.60 -4.98 -14.92
CA GLY A 98 -9.25 -4.43 -14.90
C GLY A 98 -9.11 -3.03 -15.50
N LYS A 99 -10.21 -2.38 -15.90
CA LYS A 99 -10.23 -1.01 -16.44
C LYS A 99 -10.47 0.00 -15.33
N SER A 100 -10.01 1.23 -15.55
CA SER A 100 -10.26 2.35 -14.64
C SER A 100 -11.76 2.62 -14.50
N ILE A 101 -12.16 3.28 -13.40
CA ILE A 101 -13.56 3.72 -13.17
C ILE A 101 -14.09 4.65 -14.26
N ARG A 102 -13.20 5.27 -15.04
CA ARG A 102 -13.58 6.18 -16.14
C ARG A 102 -13.88 5.44 -17.45
N GLU A 103 -13.37 4.21 -17.58
CA GLU A 103 -13.40 3.44 -18.85
C GLU A 103 -14.25 2.18 -18.70
N SER A 104 -14.46 1.69 -17.50
CA SER A 104 -15.18 0.45 -17.26
C SER A 104 -16.69 0.63 -17.35
N PRO A 105 -17.40 -0.22 -18.11
CA PRO A 105 -18.87 -0.24 -18.10
C PRO A 105 -19.46 -0.83 -16.81
N PHE A 106 -18.61 -1.43 -15.95
CA PHE A 106 -19.04 -1.97 -14.65
C PHE A 106 -19.08 -0.91 -13.55
N TYR A 107 -18.49 0.29 -13.78
CA TYR A 107 -18.55 1.33 -12.77
C TYR A 107 -19.94 1.93 -12.68
N ASN A 108 -20.50 1.89 -11.47
CA ASN A 108 -21.79 2.51 -11.15
C ASN A 108 -21.59 3.66 -10.14
N PRO A 109 -21.82 4.94 -10.51
CA PRO A 109 -21.69 6.05 -9.58
C PRO A 109 -22.66 5.99 -8.38
N GLU A 110 -23.82 5.31 -8.52
CA GLU A 110 -24.80 5.13 -7.43
C GLU A 110 -24.38 4.02 -6.44
N ASP A 111 -23.48 3.12 -6.87
CA ASP A 111 -22.84 2.11 -6.03
C ASP A 111 -21.35 2.00 -6.40
N PRO A 112 -20.53 2.98 -5.98
CA PRO A 112 -19.16 3.14 -6.46
C PRO A 112 -18.18 2.06 -5.96
N PHE A 113 -18.63 1.18 -5.06
CA PHE A 113 -17.83 0.09 -4.49
C PHE A 113 -18.18 -1.28 -5.07
N ALA A 114 -19.30 -1.42 -5.76
CA ALA A 114 -19.65 -2.63 -6.48
C ALA A 114 -18.74 -2.86 -7.68
N ASP A 115 -18.54 -4.11 -8.02
CA ASP A 115 -17.78 -4.53 -9.22
C ASP A 115 -16.36 -3.94 -9.34
N ARG A 116 -15.72 -3.63 -8.21
CA ARG A 116 -14.35 -3.12 -8.12
C ARG A 116 -13.34 -4.24 -7.88
N ASP A 117 -12.07 -3.94 -8.05
CA ASP A 117 -10.97 -4.77 -7.59
C ASP A 117 -11.21 -5.18 -6.13
N PRO A 118 -11.26 -6.48 -5.81
CA PRO A 118 -11.56 -6.95 -4.46
C PRO A 118 -10.60 -6.43 -3.38
N ARG A 119 -9.37 -6.08 -3.75
CA ARG A 119 -8.39 -5.51 -2.81
C ARG A 119 -8.86 -4.20 -2.19
N LEU A 120 -9.73 -3.44 -2.87
CA LEU A 120 -10.38 -2.27 -2.29
C LEU A 120 -11.12 -2.64 -1.01
N GLY A 121 -11.99 -3.65 -1.07
CA GLY A 121 -12.79 -4.11 0.06
C GLY A 121 -11.99 -4.83 1.16
N PHE A 122 -10.80 -5.37 0.83
CA PHE A 122 -9.88 -5.92 1.82
C PHE A 122 -9.03 -4.84 2.51
N SER A 123 -8.83 -3.70 1.87
CA SER A 123 -7.90 -2.66 2.35
C SER A 123 -8.58 -1.47 3.01
N VAL A 124 -9.83 -1.16 2.64
CA VAL A 124 -10.53 0.08 3.01
C VAL A 124 -11.93 -0.19 3.54
N LEU A 125 -12.33 0.61 4.51
CA LEU A 125 -13.70 0.75 4.97
C LEU A 125 -14.31 2.03 4.43
N TRP A 126 -15.56 1.95 3.98
CA TRP A 126 -16.40 3.06 3.55
C TRP A 126 -17.77 2.99 4.22
N ASN A 127 -18.55 4.04 4.15
CA ASN A 127 -19.88 4.09 4.77
C ASN A 127 -20.76 2.92 4.32
N GLY A 128 -21.20 2.08 5.26
CA GLY A 128 -21.96 0.85 5.02
C GLY A 128 -21.14 -0.43 4.94
N SER A 129 -19.81 -0.38 4.82
CA SER A 129 -18.96 -1.57 4.81
C SER A 129 -18.87 -2.25 6.20
N GLN A 130 -18.34 -3.48 6.24
CA GLN A 130 -18.35 -4.32 7.45
C GLN A 130 -16.94 -4.68 7.91
N ILE A 131 -16.74 -4.68 9.23
CA ILE A 131 -15.58 -5.27 9.91
C ILE A 131 -16.01 -5.78 11.30
N ALA A 132 -15.52 -6.93 11.74
CA ALA A 132 -15.80 -7.51 13.06
C ALA A 132 -17.32 -7.58 13.38
N GLY A 133 -18.16 -7.85 12.38
CA GLY A 133 -19.62 -7.87 12.54
C GLY A 133 -20.29 -6.51 12.75
N LYS A 134 -19.51 -5.41 12.70
CA LYS A 134 -20.01 -4.04 12.84
C LYS A 134 -20.05 -3.32 11.49
N THR A 135 -21.04 -2.43 11.31
CA THR A 135 -21.14 -1.57 10.13
C THR A 135 -20.38 -0.27 10.36
N PHE A 136 -19.45 0.04 9.46
CA PHE A 136 -18.79 1.35 9.44
C PHE A 136 -19.81 2.40 8.98
N ASN A 137 -20.13 3.35 9.87
CA ASN A 137 -21.22 4.31 9.62
C ASN A 137 -20.80 5.72 10.04
N LEU A 138 -20.63 6.59 9.07
CA LEU A 138 -20.21 7.97 9.27
C LEU A 138 -21.20 8.84 10.05
N ASN A 139 -22.48 8.44 10.12
CA ASN A 139 -23.51 9.17 10.90
C ASN A 139 -23.49 8.83 12.41
N ASN A 140 -22.85 7.71 12.78
CA ASN A 140 -22.85 7.22 14.17
C ASN A 140 -21.52 7.48 14.89
N MET A 141 -20.62 8.19 14.27
CA MET A 141 -19.34 8.56 14.89
C MET A 141 -19.59 9.72 15.85
N GLY A 142 -19.38 9.50 17.14
CA GLY A 142 -19.54 10.51 18.19
C GLY A 142 -18.52 11.66 18.05
N ASP A 143 -18.69 12.73 18.78
CA ASP A 143 -17.81 13.92 18.71
C ASP A 143 -16.34 13.58 18.97
N GLY A 144 -15.48 13.88 18.01
CA GLY A 144 -14.02 13.85 18.11
C GLY A 144 -13.30 12.65 17.51
N SER A 145 -14.00 11.72 16.92
CA SER A 145 -13.40 10.51 16.35
C SER A 145 -13.81 10.30 14.93
N HIS A 146 -13.01 10.76 13.99
CA HIS A 146 -13.47 10.57 12.62
C HIS A 146 -12.34 10.54 11.63
N THR A 147 -12.51 9.60 10.69
CA THR A 147 -11.82 9.72 9.43
C THR A 147 -12.05 11.12 8.82
N ARG A 148 -10.99 11.77 8.43
CA ARG A 148 -11.08 13.07 7.76
C ARG A 148 -11.62 12.97 6.34
N THR A 149 -11.56 11.77 5.74
CA THR A 149 -11.87 11.54 4.32
C THR A 149 -13.14 10.73 4.09
N GLY A 150 -13.81 10.26 5.14
CA GLY A 150 -14.95 9.34 5.03
C GLY A 150 -14.56 7.88 4.78
N TYR A 151 -13.27 7.59 4.76
CA TYR A 151 -12.70 6.25 4.59
C TYR A 151 -11.80 5.89 5.76
N SER A 152 -11.73 4.62 6.12
CA SER A 152 -10.84 4.10 7.15
C SER A 152 -10.00 2.94 6.64
N MET A 153 -8.87 2.69 7.27
CA MET A 153 -8.02 1.54 6.97
C MET A 153 -8.69 0.27 7.47
N LYS A 154 -8.67 -0.79 6.65
CA LYS A 154 -9.12 -2.14 7.02
C LYS A 154 -7.97 -3.14 7.05
N LYS A 155 -7.04 -3.01 6.12
CA LYS A 155 -5.85 -3.86 6.04
C LYS A 155 -5.07 -3.83 7.35
N TYR A 156 -4.60 -4.96 7.83
CA TYR A 156 -3.96 -5.14 9.14
C TYR A 156 -4.87 -4.93 10.38
N ILE A 157 -6.14 -4.56 10.22
CA ILE A 157 -7.02 -4.42 11.38
C ILE A 157 -7.57 -5.78 11.74
N ASN A 158 -7.17 -6.28 12.90
CA ASN A 158 -7.57 -7.58 13.41
C ASN A 158 -9.04 -7.55 13.88
N PRO A 159 -9.95 -8.30 13.22
CA PRO A 159 -11.36 -8.30 13.60
C PRO A 159 -11.62 -8.96 14.96
N ASP A 160 -10.70 -9.81 15.44
CA ASP A 160 -10.83 -10.51 16.72
C ASP A 160 -10.37 -9.65 17.90
N ASN A 161 -9.66 -8.54 17.65
CA ASN A 161 -9.25 -7.57 18.66
C ASN A 161 -10.25 -6.42 18.77
N ASP A 162 -11.52 -6.74 19.00
CA ASP A 162 -12.58 -5.73 19.16
C ASP A 162 -12.53 -5.11 20.56
N GLY A 163 -12.58 -3.77 20.62
CA GLY A 163 -12.45 -3.01 21.86
C GLY A 163 -11.00 -2.63 22.21
N ILE A 164 -10.08 -2.95 21.36
CA ILE A 164 -8.63 -2.69 21.33
C ILE A 164 -8.05 -2.30 22.68
N ASN A 165 -7.55 -3.29 23.39
CA ASN A 165 -6.77 -3.13 24.59
C ASN A 165 -5.31 -2.87 24.23
N ASN A 166 -4.92 -1.66 23.94
CA ASN A 166 -3.55 -1.15 23.75
C ASN A 166 -2.61 -2.00 22.86
N TYR A 167 -2.72 -3.33 22.83
CA TYR A 167 -1.84 -4.22 22.09
C TYR A 167 -2.61 -5.16 21.18
N ASP A 168 -2.15 -5.27 19.96
CA ASP A 168 -2.62 -6.20 18.95
C ASP A 168 -1.54 -7.25 18.71
N TRP A 169 -1.90 -8.41 18.18
CA TRP A 169 -0.98 -9.49 17.83
C TRP A 169 -0.83 -9.67 16.33
N THR A 170 -1.40 -8.78 15.53
CA THR A 170 -1.21 -8.80 14.08
C THR A 170 0.24 -8.48 13.73
N ASN A 171 0.91 -9.40 13.06
CA ASN A 171 2.28 -9.25 12.60
C ASN A 171 2.38 -8.17 11.51
N PHE A 172 3.48 -7.39 11.54
CA PHE A 172 3.75 -6.41 10.50
C PHE A 172 4.72 -6.96 9.46
N ILE A 173 4.25 -7.12 8.24
CA ILE A 173 5.02 -7.67 7.14
C ILE A 173 5.93 -6.59 6.54
N TYR A 174 7.25 -6.81 6.59
CA TYR A 174 8.23 -5.91 5.96
C TYR A 174 8.55 -6.30 4.52
N ILE A 175 8.63 -7.61 4.23
CA ILE A 175 8.95 -8.13 2.90
C ILE A 175 8.10 -9.35 2.62
N ARG A 176 7.40 -9.35 1.49
CA ARG A 176 6.60 -10.48 1.03
C ARG A 176 6.84 -10.79 -0.45
N TYR A 177 6.41 -11.98 -0.88
CA TYR A 177 6.73 -12.49 -2.20
C TYR A 177 6.16 -11.64 -3.35
N ALA A 178 4.98 -11.02 -3.16
CA ALA A 178 4.44 -10.08 -4.14
C ALA A 178 5.40 -8.91 -4.45
N GLU A 179 6.16 -8.43 -3.46
CA GLU A 179 7.17 -7.40 -3.70
C GLU A 179 8.33 -7.93 -4.55
N VAL A 180 8.73 -9.18 -4.36
CA VAL A 180 9.76 -9.79 -5.19
C VAL A 180 9.30 -9.86 -6.64
N LEU A 181 8.05 -10.27 -6.89
CA LEU A 181 7.46 -10.34 -8.23
C LEU A 181 7.40 -8.97 -8.91
N LEU A 182 6.88 -7.94 -8.22
CA LEU A 182 6.76 -6.60 -8.81
C LEU A 182 8.12 -5.89 -8.96
N THR A 183 9.06 -6.14 -8.05
CA THR A 183 10.45 -5.67 -8.20
C THR A 183 11.13 -6.34 -9.39
N PHE A 184 10.92 -7.64 -9.57
CA PHE A 184 11.42 -8.36 -10.75
C PHE A 184 10.81 -7.79 -12.04
N ALA A 185 9.48 -7.64 -12.07
CA ALA A 185 8.76 -7.15 -13.26
C ALA A 185 9.24 -5.75 -13.68
N GLU A 186 9.33 -4.80 -12.74
CA GLU A 186 9.77 -3.44 -13.07
C GLU A 186 11.26 -3.40 -13.44
N ALA A 187 12.14 -4.08 -12.69
CA ALA A 187 13.56 -4.10 -13.00
C ALA A 187 13.84 -4.72 -14.37
N ARG A 188 13.16 -5.83 -14.70
CA ARG A 188 13.29 -6.46 -16.01
C ARG A 188 12.73 -5.59 -17.13
N ASN A 189 11.57 -4.97 -16.93
CA ASN A 189 11.02 -4.02 -17.90
C ASN A 189 11.97 -2.87 -18.17
N GLU A 190 12.68 -2.36 -17.13
CA GLU A 190 13.67 -1.30 -17.30
C GLU A 190 14.94 -1.77 -18.05
N ASN A 191 15.33 -3.02 -17.91
CA ASN A 191 16.48 -3.60 -18.61
C ASN A 191 16.19 -3.94 -20.09
N LEU A 192 14.93 -4.11 -20.47
CA LEU A 192 14.52 -4.48 -21.81
C LEU A 192 14.06 -3.26 -22.63
N SER A 193 14.02 -3.42 -23.95
CA SER A 193 13.43 -2.44 -24.88
C SER A 193 11.91 -2.49 -24.93
N ALA A 194 11.32 -3.66 -24.62
CA ALA A 194 9.89 -3.90 -24.52
C ALA A 194 9.65 -5.03 -23.50
N PRO A 195 8.49 -5.08 -22.83
CA PRO A 195 8.17 -6.14 -21.87
C PRO A 195 8.06 -7.49 -22.56
N ASP A 196 8.65 -8.51 -21.97
CA ASP A 196 8.53 -9.89 -22.40
C ASP A 196 7.54 -10.69 -21.54
N THR A 197 7.36 -11.96 -21.86
CA THR A 197 6.43 -12.86 -21.17
C THR A 197 6.69 -12.93 -19.67
N GLU A 198 7.96 -12.94 -19.21
CA GLU A 198 8.27 -13.03 -17.79
C GLU A 198 7.81 -11.79 -17.00
N VAL A 199 7.86 -10.60 -17.64
CA VAL A 199 7.31 -9.35 -17.03
C VAL A 199 5.80 -9.48 -16.87
N TYR A 200 5.09 -9.91 -17.89
CA TYR A 200 3.64 -10.13 -17.84
C TYR A 200 3.26 -11.17 -16.78
N ASP A 201 3.96 -12.30 -16.76
CA ASP A 201 3.69 -13.40 -15.85
C ASP A 201 3.84 -12.99 -14.38
N ALA A 202 4.88 -12.21 -14.07
CA ALA A 202 5.11 -11.74 -12.71
C ALA A 202 3.98 -10.81 -12.21
N VAL A 203 3.50 -9.89 -13.07
CA VAL A 203 2.38 -9.01 -12.72
C VAL A 203 1.06 -9.77 -12.67
N ASN A 204 0.82 -10.64 -13.65
CA ASN A 204 -0.43 -11.37 -13.77
C ASN A 204 -0.64 -12.39 -12.64
N GLN A 205 0.42 -12.97 -12.06
CA GLN A 205 0.30 -13.80 -10.87
C GLN A 205 -0.39 -13.04 -9.73
N ILE A 206 -0.06 -11.77 -9.51
CA ILE A 206 -0.67 -10.93 -8.46
C ILE A 206 -2.13 -10.62 -8.81
N ARG A 207 -2.39 -10.19 -10.04
CA ARG A 207 -3.73 -9.85 -10.53
C ARG A 207 -4.68 -11.05 -10.49
N GLN A 208 -4.17 -12.23 -10.81
CA GLN A 208 -4.93 -13.47 -10.86
C GLN A 208 -4.90 -14.26 -9.54
N ARG A 209 -4.41 -13.68 -8.44
CA ARG A 209 -4.55 -14.27 -7.09
C ARG A 209 -6.01 -14.68 -6.89
N PRO A 210 -6.34 -15.87 -6.35
CA PRO A 210 -7.71 -16.38 -6.27
C PRO A 210 -8.72 -15.40 -5.66
N SER A 211 -8.33 -14.69 -4.60
CA SER A 211 -9.21 -13.69 -3.96
C SER A 211 -9.28 -12.34 -4.68
N VAL A 212 -8.42 -12.09 -5.68
CA VAL A 212 -8.37 -10.85 -6.48
C VAL A 212 -9.05 -11.08 -7.84
N ASN A 213 -8.65 -12.10 -8.55
CA ASN A 213 -9.23 -12.59 -9.81
C ASN A 213 -9.48 -11.49 -10.87
N LEU A 214 -8.54 -10.57 -11.01
CA LEU A 214 -8.56 -9.60 -12.11
C LEU A 214 -8.06 -10.25 -13.41
N PRO A 215 -8.52 -9.78 -14.57
CA PRO A 215 -7.99 -10.24 -15.85
C PRO A 215 -6.51 -9.90 -15.98
N PRO A 216 -5.75 -10.68 -16.77
CA PRO A 216 -4.36 -10.38 -17.07
C PRO A 216 -4.22 -9.01 -17.75
N LEU A 217 -3.04 -8.43 -17.69
CA LEU A 217 -2.74 -7.22 -18.45
C LEU A 217 -2.91 -7.48 -19.97
N PRO A 218 -3.38 -6.49 -20.73
CA PRO A 218 -3.48 -6.62 -22.19
C PRO A 218 -2.10 -6.84 -22.80
N SER A 219 -2.03 -7.69 -23.82
CA SER A 219 -0.79 -7.92 -24.55
C SER A 219 -0.38 -6.72 -25.41
N GLY A 220 0.91 -6.62 -25.74
CA GLY A 220 1.42 -5.61 -26.67
C GLY A 220 1.64 -4.23 -26.03
N LEU A 221 1.73 -4.15 -24.71
CA LEU A 221 2.09 -2.89 -24.03
C LEU A 221 3.52 -2.47 -24.43
N SER A 222 3.71 -1.18 -24.64
CA SER A 222 5.04 -0.59 -24.72
C SER A 222 5.75 -0.66 -23.36
N LYS A 223 7.07 -0.44 -23.35
CA LYS A 223 7.87 -0.35 -22.12
C LYS A 223 7.27 0.65 -21.12
N ASP A 224 6.87 1.83 -21.59
CA ASP A 224 6.33 2.89 -20.74
C ASP A 224 4.92 2.53 -20.22
N GLN A 225 4.07 1.95 -21.07
CA GLN A 225 2.75 1.48 -20.64
C GLN A 225 2.86 0.36 -19.61
N MET A 226 3.79 -0.57 -19.77
CA MET A 226 4.05 -1.63 -18.79
C MET A 226 4.59 -1.05 -17.48
N ARG A 227 5.48 -0.06 -17.53
CA ARG A 227 5.97 0.65 -16.34
C ARG A 227 4.83 1.27 -15.54
N GLU A 228 3.93 1.98 -16.21
CA GLU A 228 2.76 2.57 -15.55
C GLU A 228 1.83 1.49 -14.96
N ALA A 229 1.61 0.40 -15.67
CA ALA A 229 0.81 -0.72 -15.18
C ALA A 229 1.43 -1.37 -13.94
N ILE A 230 2.74 -1.62 -13.93
CA ILE A 230 3.46 -2.18 -12.77
C ILE A 230 3.38 -1.22 -11.58
N ARG A 231 3.57 0.08 -11.79
CA ARG A 231 3.53 1.09 -10.72
C ARG A 231 2.13 1.24 -10.14
N LEU A 232 1.10 1.17 -10.97
CA LEU A 232 -0.28 1.11 -10.48
C LEU A 232 -0.50 -0.17 -9.66
N GLU A 233 -0.08 -1.32 -10.16
CA GLU A 233 -0.20 -2.59 -9.44
C GLU A 233 0.51 -2.55 -8.09
N ARG A 234 1.73 -1.98 -8.01
CA ARG A 234 2.45 -1.75 -6.75
C ARG A 234 1.65 -0.87 -5.79
N ARG A 235 1.08 0.23 -6.30
CA ARG A 235 0.27 1.15 -5.47
C ARG A 235 -0.92 0.46 -4.83
N LEU A 236 -1.64 -0.38 -5.59
CA LEU A 236 -2.83 -1.09 -5.12
C LEU A 236 -2.47 -2.26 -4.19
N GLU A 237 -1.49 -3.05 -4.59
CA GLU A 237 -1.04 -4.22 -3.84
C GLU A 237 -0.44 -3.85 -2.49
N PHE A 238 0.37 -2.77 -2.43
CA PHE A 238 1.08 -2.34 -1.22
C PHE A 238 0.41 -1.15 -0.50
N ALA A 239 -0.86 -0.88 -0.77
CA ALA A 239 -1.61 0.10 0.01
C ALA A 239 -1.47 -0.23 1.52
N PHE A 240 -1.15 0.79 2.34
CA PHE A 240 -0.93 0.70 3.79
C PHE A 240 0.29 -0.11 4.26
N GLU A 241 1.19 -0.50 3.35
CA GLU A 241 2.44 -1.20 3.70
C GLU A 241 3.66 -0.25 3.74
N GLY A 242 3.46 1.06 3.66
CA GLY A 242 4.52 2.06 3.74
C GLY A 242 5.35 2.25 2.46
N MET A 243 5.05 1.51 1.39
CA MET A 243 5.87 1.51 0.16
C MET A 243 5.69 2.76 -0.70
N HIS A 244 4.49 3.32 -0.77
CA HIS A 244 4.13 4.41 -1.70
C HIS A 244 5.00 5.66 -1.54
N LEU A 245 5.38 6.01 -0.32
CA LEU A 245 6.28 7.13 -0.04
C LEU A 245 7.65 6.95 -0.72
N PHE A 246 8.21 5.76 -0.64
CA PHE A 246 9.51 5.44 -1.25
C PHE A 246 9.41 5.29 -2.76
N ASP A 247 8.35 4.66 -3.24
CA ASP A 247 8.08 4.49 -4.67
C ASP A 247 7.98 5.86 -5.37
N THR A 248 7.11 6.76 -4.90
CA THR A 248 6.94 8.08 -5.53
C THR A 248 8.20 8.94 -5.48
N ARG A 249 9.00 8.84 -4.41
CA ARG A 249 10.29 9.51 -4.31
C ARG A 249 11.31 8.94 -5.28
N SER A 250 11.39 7.62 -5.40
CA SER A 250 12.27 6.94 -6.35
C SER A 250 11.90 7.28 -7.79
N TYR A 251 10.61 7.28 -8.11
CA TYR A 251 10.09 7.62 -9.45
C TYR A 251 10.15 9.12 -9.78
N LYS A 252 10.46 9.97 -8.82
CA LYS A 252 10.38 11.44 -8.97
C LYS A 252 8.99 11.93 -9.37
N THR A 253 7.95 11.31 -8.80
CA THR A 253 6.54 11.67 -9.04
C THR A 253 5.88 12.33 -7.83
N THR A 254 6.56 12.39 -6.67
CA THR A 254 5.98 12.87 -5.40
C THR A 254 5.34 14.25 -5.55
N GLU A 255 5.97 15.19 -6.26
CA GLU A 255 5.40 16.52 -6.48
C GLU A 255 4.04 16.49 -7.18
N LYS A 256 3.86 15.59 -8.15
CA LYS A 256 2.58 15.43 -8.86
C LYS A 256 1.52 14.76 -8.00
N ASP A 257 1.93 13.78 -7.20
CA ASP A 257 1.00 12.98 -6.40
C ASP A 257 0.57 13.72 -5.13
N VAL A 258 1.50 14.43 -4.47
CA VAL A 258 1.24 15.10 -3.18
C VAL A 258 0.53 16.44 -3.35
N THR A 259 0.80 17.20 -4.42
CA THR A 259 0.21 18.54 -4.61
C THR A 259 -1.18 18.53 -5.21
N LYS A 260 -1.72 17.38 -5.60
CA LYS A 260 -3.13 17.25 -5.98
C LYS A 260 -4.02 17.66 -4.80
N PRO A 261 -5.16 18.33 -5.05
CA PRO A 261 -6.18 18.54 -4.03
C PRO A 261 -6.62 17.18 -3.45
N VAL A 262 -6.66 17.09 -2.13
CA VAL A 262 -7.11 15.88 -1.43
C VAL A 262 -8.60 15.96 -1.22
N TYR A 263 -9.30 14.92 -1.63
CA TYR A 263 -10.74 14.77 -1.46
C TYR A 263 -11.07 13.52 -0.64
N GLY A 264 -12.24 13.56 -0.03
CA GLY A 264 -12.92 12.47 0.63
C GLY A 264 -14.42 12.56 0.35
N VAL A 265 -15.23 11.85 1.14
CA VAL A 265 -16.69 11.88 1.07
C VAL A 265 -17.31 12.13 2.45
N ASN A 266 -18.48 12.77 2.46
CA ASN A 266 -19.30 12.86 3.67
C ASN A 266 -20.22 11.62 3.81
N ALA A 267 -21.06 11.61 4.85
CA ALA A 267 -21.99 10.51 5.12
C ALA A 267 -23.05 10.27 4.03
N LYS A 268 -23.28 11.26 3.15
CA LYS A 268 -24.18 11.14 2.01
C LYS A 268 -23.49 10.65 0.73
N GLY A 269 -22.16 10.41 0.79
CA GLY A 269 -21.36 10.07 -0.40
C GLY A 269 -20.97 11.28 -1.26
N GLU A 270 -21.25 12.50 -0.81
CA GLU A 270 -20.88 13.72 -1.53
C GLU A 270 -19.39 14.01 -1.35
N SER A 271 -18.71 14.38 -2.44
CA SER A 271 -17.29 14.73 -2.40
C SER A 271 -17.03 15.97 -1.54
N ILE A 272 -16.04 15.88 -0.64
CA ILE A 272 -15.60 16.99 0.19
C ILE A 272 -14.11 17.26 -0.05
N PHE A 273 -13.75 18.55 -0.14
CA PHE A 273 -12.36 18.99 -0.17
C PHE A 273 -11.76 18.91 1.25
N ILE A 274 -10.59 18.30 1.37
CA ILE A 274 -9.89 18.13 2.65
C ILE A 274 -8.73 19.13 2.78
N GLU A 275 -7.79 19.10 1.85
CA GLU A 275 -6.58 19.92 1.89
C GLU A 275 -5.86 19.96 0.54
N THR A 276 -4.91 20.90 0.41
CA THR A 276 -3.88 20.87 -0.62
C THR A 276 -2.52 20.84 0.06
N ARG A 277 -1.70 19.86 -0.28
CA ARG A 277 -0.35 19.69 0.24
C ARG A 277 0.65 20.47 -0.60
N LYS A 278 1.76 20.82 0.01
CA LYS A 278 2.88 21.52 -0.66
C LYS A 278 4.09 20.60 -0.74
N PHE A 279 4.80 20.67 -1.85
CA PHE A 279 6.04 19.94 -2.07
C PHE A 279 6.99 20.80 -2.92
N ASN A 280 8.20 21.01 -2.43
CA ASN A 280 9.26 21.69 -3.18
C ASN A 280 10.23 20.64 -3.74
N ALA A 281 10.20 20.40 -5.04
CA ALA A 281 11.01 19.38 -5.70
C ALA A 281 12.54 19.59 -5.52
N ASN A 282 12.98 20.84 -5.32
CA ASN A 282 14.39 21.15 -5.11
C ASN A 282 14.87 20.84 -3.68
N ARG A 283 13.96 20.56 -2.75
CA ARG A 283 14.26 20.33 -1.35
C ARG A 283 13.67 19.01 -0.82
N ASP A 284 12.38 18.78 -1.01
CA ASP A 284 11.59 17.82 -0.21
C ASP A 284 11.78 16.35 -0.65
N TYR A 285 12.54 16.08 -1.72
CA TYR A 285 12.95 14.70 -2.05
C TYR A 285 13.93 14.12 -1.03
N LEU A 286 14.73 14.97 -0.38
CA LEU A 286 15.60 14.57 0.72
C LEU A 286 15.09 15.19 2.03
N TRP A 287 15.31 14.50 3.14
CA TRP A 287 15.03 15.03 4.48
C TRP A 287 16.16 15.97 4.91
N ALA A 288 15.83 16.95 5.77
CA ALA A 288 16.87 17.69 6.49
C ALA A 288 17.70 16.71 7.33
N ILE A 289 19.02 16.88 7.28
CA ILE A 289 19.89 16.22 8.25
C ILE A 289 19.71 16.95 9.58
N PRO A 290 19.52 16.25 10.72
CA PRO A 290 19.40 16.92 12.02
C PRO A 290 20.55 17.89 12.24
N LEU A 291 20.23 19.11 12.72
CA LEU A 291 21.23 20.17 12.85
C LEU A 291 22.38 19.75 13.78
N GLU A 292 22.05 19.03 14.85
CA GLU A 292 23.05 18.49 15.79
C GLU A 292 24.11 17.62 15.09
N GLU A 293 23.72 16.80 14.11
CA GLU A 293 24.64 15.96 13.35
C GLU A 293 25.55 16.79 12.42
N VAL A 294 24.99 17.84 11.82
CA VAL A 294 25.76 18.77 10.98
C VAL A 294 26.79 19.52 11.81
N ASP A 295 26.40 20.01 13.00
CA ASP A 295 27.27 20.73 13.91
C ASP A 295 28.38 19.84 14.47
N LEU A 296 28.05 18.62 14.89
CA LEU A 296 29.02 17.63 15.37
C LEU A 296 30.05 17.24 14.30
N ALA A 297 29.66 17.26 13.04
CA ALA A 297 30.55 16.92 11.93
C ALA A 297 31.57 18.01 11.60
N GLN A 298 31.52 19.19 12.23
CA GLN A 298 32.54 20.29 12.09
C GLN A 298 32.87 20.63 10.64
N GLY A 299 31.88 20.66 9.74
CA GLY A 299 32.03 20.94 8.32
C GLY A 299 32.30 19.73 7.41
N ALA A 300 32.49 18.53 7.98
CA ALA A 300 32.64 17.32 7.19
C ALA A 300 31.29 16.84 6.58
N LEU A 301 30.17 17.19 7.21
CA LEU A 301 28.81 16.91 6.73
C LEU A 301 28.14 18.22 6.30
N LYS A 302 27.64 18.25 5.07
CA LYS A 302 26.86 19.38 4.57
C LYS A 302 25.38 19.02 4.56
N GLN A 303 24.56 20.02 4.84
CA GLN A 303 23.11 19.88 4.78
C GLN A 303 22.64 19.51 3.36
N ASN A 304 21.52 18.82 3.28
CA ASN A 304 20.87 18.53 2.00
C ASN A 304 20.38 19.83 1.32
N PRO A 305 20.38 19.89 -0.03
CA PRO A 305 19.98 21.09 -0.75
C PRO A 305 18.63 21.65 -0.32
N GLY A 306 18.54 22.97 -0.12
CA GLY A 306 17.32 23.68 0.24
C GLY A 306 16.92 23.60 1.72
N TRP A 307 17.80 23.06 2.58
CA TRP A 307 17.63 22.98 4.03
C TRP A 307 18.66 23.82 4.82
N ASP A 308 19.40 24.66 4.09
CA ASP A 308 20.43 25.57 4.66
C ASP A 308 19.79 26.67 5.52
#